data_610b734a485bbe33fb4e013d9139854d
#
_entry.id   610b734a485bbe33fb4e013d9139854d
#
_cell.length_a   1.000
_cell.length_b   1.000
_cell.length_c   1.000
_cell.angle_alpha   90.00
_cell.angle_beta   90.00
_cell.angle_gamma   90.00
#
_symmetry.space_group_name_H-M   'P 1'
#
loop_
_entity.id
_entity.type
_entity.pdbx_description
1 polymer ?
#
loop_
_entity_poly.entity_id
_entity_poly.type
_entity_poly.pdbx_seq_one_letter_code
_entity_poly.pdbx_strand_id
1 'polypeptide(L)'
;QVPWKVNDGPVWIIHTLAVDYDSRGRGVGSELVRNIIRLAGENDIKALHLDVISHNKAAEALYRKLGFTYVSTQTIFYGVVGNKEFKMFEYTNIK
;
A
#
# COMPACT_ATOMS: atom_id res chain seq x y z
N GLN A 1 16.17 -5.63 -1.94
CA GLN A 1 15.10 -6.38 -1.31
C GLN A 1 14.36 -5.55 -0.28
N VAL A 2 13.05 -5.72 -0.24
CA VAL A 2 12.22 -4.99 0.71
C VAL A 2 12.18 -5.76 2.02
N PRO A 3 12.56 -5.12 3.14
CA PRO A 3 12.60 -5.83 4.43
C PRO A 3 11.22 -5.89 5.09
N TRP A 4 10.29 -6.62 4.47
CA TRP A 4 8.96 -6.81 5.01
C TRP A 4 9.01 -7.50 6.37
N LYS A 5 8.16 -7.06 7.29
CA LYS A 5 8.02 -7.73 8.58
C LYS A 5 7.43 -9.12 8.40
N VAL A 6 6.43 -9.25 7.51
CA VAL A 6 5.84 -10.53 7.17
C VAL A 6 6.25 -10.86 5.74
N ASN A 7 7.16 -11.80 5.59
CA ASN A 7 7.67 -12.19 4.26
C ASN A 7 7.46 -13.67 3.96
N ASP A 8 6.75 -14.36 4.82
CA ASP A 8 6.36 -15.76 4.58
C ASP A 8 4.88 -15.91 4.92
N GLY A 9 4.24 -16.85 4.27
CA GLY A 9 2.81 -17.06 4.43
C GLY A 9 2.01 -16.19 3.48
N PRO A 10 0.69 -16.26 3.56
CA PRO A 10 -0.16 -15.56 2.59
C PRO A 10 -0.19 -14.06 2.86
N VAL A 11 0.23 -13.29 1.86
CA VAL A 11 0.16 -11.83 1.87
C VAL A 11 -0.51 -11.37 0.57
N TRP A 12 -1.22 -10.26 0.64
CA TRP A 12 -1.77 -9.64 -0.57
C TRP A 12 -0.91 -8.44 -0.92
N ILE A 13 -0.68 -8.27 -2.21
CA ILE A 13 0.06 -7.14 -2.74
C ILE A 13 -0.93 -6.22 -3.43
N ILE A 14 -0.98 -4.98 -2.98
CA ILE A 14 -1.83 -3.97 -3.56
C ILE A 14 -0.94 -3.04 -4.37
N HIS A 15 -1.06 -3.13 -5.69
CA HIS A 15 -0.36 -2.17 -6.54
C HIS A 15 -1.09 -0.84 -6.44
N THR A 16 -0.33 0.24 -6.49
CA THR A 16 -0.86 1.58 -6.30
C THR A 16 -2.19 1.73 -6.97
N LEU A 17 -3.22 1.83 -6.15
CA LEU A 17 -4.55 2.05 -6.67
C LEU A 17 -4.60 3.46 -7.22
N ALA A 18 -4.96 3.56 -8.47
CA ALA A 18 -5.27 4.84 -9.04
C ALA A 18 -6.60 5.28 -8.43
N VAL A 19 -6.54 5.72 -7.18
CA VAL A 19 -7.73 6.31 -6.59
C VAL A 19 -8.00 7.57 -7.39
N ASP A 20 -9.17 7.64 -7.93
CA ASP A 20 -9.60 8.79 -8.69
C ASP A 20 -9.42 10.02 -7.80
N TYR A 21 -8.62 10.97 -8.28
CA TYR A 21 -8.35 12.17 -7.52
C TYR A 21 -9.63 12.95 -7.20
N ASP A 22 -10.63 12.83 -8.05
CA ASP A 22 -11.89 13.51 -7.81
C ASP A 22 -12.65 12.96 -6.63
N SER A 23 -12.34 11.75 -6.22
CA SER A 23 -13.03 11.08 -5.12
C SER A 23 -12.35 11.20 -3.79
N ARG A 24 -11.10 11.65 -3.75
CA ARG A 24 -10.30 11.56 -2.53
C ARG A 24 -10.87 12.37 -1.37
N GLY A 25 -11.58 13.44 -1.65
CA GLY A 25 -12.20 14.24 -0.59
C GLY A 25 -13.45 13.60 -0.01
N ARG A 26 -13.89 12.47 -0.56
CA ARG A 26 -15.12 11.79 -0.16
C ARG A 26 -14.86 10.50 0.60
N GLY A 27 -13.60 10.21 0.92
CA GLY A 27 -13.25 9.03 1.68
C GLY A 27 -13.34 7.73 0.91
N VAL A 28 -13.45 7.78 -0.42
CA VAL A 28 -13.58 6.58 -1.24
C VAL A 28 -12.35 5.69 -1.11
N GLY A 29 -11.16 6.29 -1.14
CA GLY A 29 -9.93 5.52 -1.00
C GLY A 29 -9.83 4.84 0.35
N SER A 30 -10.20 5.56 1.42
CA SER A 30 -10.18 4.99 2.77
C SER A 30 -11.13 3.81 2.88
N GLU A 31 -12.33 3.96 2.35
CA GLU A 31 -13.33 2.90 2.43
C GLU A 31 -12.88 1.67 1.66
N LEU A 32 -12.31 1.87 0.47
CA LEU A 32 -11.81 0.77 -0.34
C LEU A 32 -10.75 -0.01 0.42
N VAL A 33 -9.78 0.68 1.00
CA VAL A 33 -8.70 0.02 1.72
C VAL A 33 -9.22 -0.69 2.97
N ARG A 34 -10.15 -0.08 3.70
CA ARG A 34 -10.77 -0.75 4.85
C ARG A 34 -11.47 -2.04 4.45
N ASN A 35 -12.14 -2.04 3.30
CA ASN A 35 -12.77 -3.25 2.79
C ASN A 35 -11.75 -4.32 2.43
N ILE A 36 -10.61 -3.92 1.86
CA ILE A 36 -9.55 -4.86 1.55
C ILE A 36 -9.00 -5.47 2.84
N ILE A 37 -8.81 -4.66 3.88
CA ILE A 37 -8.33 -5.16 5.17
C ILE A 37 -9.31 -6.19 5.74
N ARG A 38 -10.60 -5.89 5.66
CA ARG A 38 -11.63 -6.80 6.16
C ARG A 38 -11.62 -8.11 5.39
N LEU A 39 -11.53 -8.03 4.06
CA LEU A 39 -11.48 -9.24 3.23
C LEU A 39 -10.23 -10.05 3.51
N ALA A 40 -9.11 -9.38 3.77
CA ALA A 40 -7.88 -10.08 4.12
C ALA A 40 -8.06 -10.89 5.39
N GLY A 41 -8.74 -10.32 6.39
CA GLY A 41 -9.03 -11.04 7.62
C GLY A 41 -9.91 -12.25 7.39
N GLU A 42 -10.89 -12.12 6.50
CA GLU A 42 -11.80 -13.23 6.17
C GLU A 42 -11.10 -14.35 5.40
N ASN A 43 -9.97 -14.06 4.80
CA ASN A 43 -9.22 -15.02 4.00
C ASN A 43 -7.90 -15.45 4.66
N ASP A 44 -7.75 -15.15 5.93
CA ASP A 44 -6.55 -15.54 6.72
C ASP A 44 -5.26 -15.02 6.12
N ILE A 45 -5.31 -13.82 5.55
CA ILE A 45 -4.13 -13.17 5.00
C ILE A 45 -3.35 -12.54 6.14
N LYS A 46 -2.03 -12.69 6.13
CA LYS A 46 -1.18 -12.22 7.23
C LYS A 46 -0.79 -10.77 7.14
N ALA A 47 -0.67 -10.24 5.93
CA ALA A 47 -0.25 -8.85 5.75
C ALA A 47 -0.69 -8.32 4.41
N LEU A 48 -0.78 -7.01 4.33
CA LEU A 48 -0.98 -6.31 3.07
C LEU A 48 0.29 -5.54 2.76
N HIS A 49 0.80 -5.68 1.56
CA HIS A 49 1.95 -4.94 1.09
C HIS A 49 1.51 -4.02 -0.04
N LEU A 50 1.97 -2.78 -0.01
CA LEU A 50 1.64 -1.87 -1.09
C LEU A 50 2.81 -0.94 -1.39
N ASP A 51 2.79 -0.37 -2.58
CA ASP A 51 3.76 0.62 -2.99
C ASP A 51 3.06 1.94 -3.30
N VAL A 52 3.78 3.02 -3.08
CA VAL A 52 3.29 4.37 -3.33
C VAL A 52 4.41 5.13 -4.00
N ILE A 53 4.12 5.78 -5.11
CA ILE A 53 5.09 6.66 -5.74
C ILE A 53 5.52 7.73 -4.73
N SER A 54 6.83 7.96 -4.60
CA SER A 54 7.38 8.75 -3.51
C SER A 54 6.83 10.17 -3.40
N HIS A 55 6.46 10.78 -4.51
CA HIS A 55 5.94 12.14 -4.46
C HIS A 55 4.44 12.24 -4.21
N ASN A 56 3.75 11.10 -4.08
CA ASN A 56 2.31 11.11 -3.84
C ASN A 56 2.04 11.23 -2.34
N LYS A 57 2.11 12.45 -1.85
CA LYS A 57 1.97 12.72 -0.42
C LYS A 57 0.57 12.41 0.12
N ALA A 58 -0.43 12.62 -0.70
CA ALA A 58 -1.82 12.35 -0.29
C ALA A 58 -2.04 10.86 -0.06
N ALA A 59 -1.52 10.01 -0.94
CA ALA A 59 -1.65 8.58 -0.77
C ALA A 59 -0.87 8.09 0.45
N GLU A 60 0.34 8.61 0.64
CA GLU A 60 1.15 8.24 1.79
C GLU A 60 0.43 8.60 3.10
N ALA A 61 -0.13 9.80 3.18
CA ALA A 61 -0.86 10.23 4.37
C ALA A 61 -2.07 9.32 4.63
N LEU A 62 -2.77 8.95 3.58
CA LEU A 62 -3.93 8.08 3.70
C LEU A 62 -3.55 6.72 4.29
N TYR A 63 -2.49 6.09 3.75
CA TYR A 63 -2.10 4.77 4.22
C TYR A 63 -1.56 4.81 5.64
N ARG A 64 -0.82 5.84 6.00
CA ARG A 64 -0.36 6.00 7.38
C ARG A 64 -1.54 6.16 8.34
N LYS A 65 -2.54 6.93 7.94
CA LYS A 65 -3.74 7.14 8.74
C LYS A 65 -4.50 5.83 8.95
N LEU A 66 -4.47 4.95 7.97
CA LEU A 66 -5.17 3.67 8.05
C LEU A 66 -4.38 2.59 8.79
N GLY A 67 -3.18 2.91 9.25
CA GLY A 67 -2.41 1.99 10.06
C GLY A 67 -1.29 1.27 9.33
N PHE A 68 -1.02 1.63 8.09
CA PHE A 68 0.12 1.07 7.37
C PHE A 68 1.41 1.67 7.89
N THR A 69 2.45 0.87 7.91
CA THR A 69 3.77 1.26 8.38
C THR A 69 4.73 1.38 7.20
N TYR A 70 5.49 2.45 7.17
CA TYR A 70 6.54 2.62 6.18
C TYR A 70 7.61 1.56 6.37
N VAL A 71 8.03 0.93 5.29
CA VAL A 71 9.05 -0.13 5.34
C VAL A 71 10.35 0.34 4.70
N SER A 72 10.30 0.76 3.45
CA SER A 72 11.52 1.20 2.75
C SER A 72 11.16 1.92 1.47
N THR A 73 12.19 2.56 0.87
CA THR A 73 12.04 3.23 -0.41
C THR A 73 12.87 2.46 -1.43
N GLN A 74 12.27 2.13 -2.55
CA GLN A 74 12.92 1.36 -3.62
C GLN A 74 12.89 2.17 -4.91
N THR A 75 13.94 2.03 -5.69
CA THR A 75 13.99 2.66 -7.01
C THR A 75 13.79 1.56 -8.05
N ILE A 76 12.83 1.76 -8.93
CA ILE A 76 12.51 0.79 -9.98
C ILE A 76 12.77 1.45 -11.32
N PHE A 77 13.50 0.76 -12.19
CA PHE A 77 13.81 1.26 -13.52
C PHE A 77 12.70 0.86 -14.49
N TYR A 78 12.14 1.84 -15.17
CA TYR A 78 11.06 1.62 -16.13
C TYR A 78 11.48 1.91 -17.57
N GLY A 79 12.65 1.52 -17.96
CA GLY A 79 13.10 1.68 -19.35
C GLY A 79 13.09 3.13 -19.81
N VAL A 80 12.27 3.44 -20.80
CA VAL A 80 12.30 4.77 -21.43
C VAL A 80 11.85 5.90 -20.50
N VAL A 81 11.09 5.60 -19.46
CA VAL A 81 10.65 6.64 -18.51
C VAL A 81 11.64 6.81 -17.36
N GLY A 82 12.66 5.97 -17.30
CA GLY A 82 13.71 6.09 -16.30
C GLY A 82 13.37 5.50 -14.95
N ASN A 83 14.09 5.92 -13.94
CA ASN A 83 13.91 5.40 -12.59
C ASN A 83 12.73 6.08 -11.91
N LYS A 84 11.96 5.27 -11.18
CA LYS A 84 10.88 5.78 -10.35
C LYS A 84 11.09 5.29 -8.93
N GLU A 85 10.89 6.15 -7.98
CA GLU A 85 11.06 5.86 -6.58
C GLU A 85 9.72 5.56 -5.94
N PHE A 86 9.64 4.43 -5.22
CA PHE A 86 8.42 4.01 -4.55
C PHE A 86 8.70 3.79 -3.07
N LYS A 87 7.76 4.18 -2.24
CA LYS A 87 7.79 3.86 -0.82
C LYS A 87 6.94 2.63 -0.59
N MET A 88 7.47 1.69 0.18
CA MET A 88 6.79 0.43 0.50
C MET A 88 6.15 0.53 1.86
N PHE A 89 4.90 0.10 1.96
CA PHE A 89 4.15 0.13 3.21
C PHE A 89 3.58 -1.24 3.50
N GLU A 90 3.41 -1.53 4.78
CA GLU A 90 2.91 -2.82 5.23
C GLU A 90 1.86 -2.65 6.31
N TYR A 91 0.80 -3.44 6.24
CA TYR A 91 -0.21 -3.49 7.26
C TYR A 91 -0.29 -4.92 7.79
N THR A 92 -0.06 -5.09 9.08
CA THR A 92 0.01 -6.43 9.70
C THR A 92 -1.04 -6.67 10.76
N ASN A 93 -1.85 -5.68 11.07
CA ASN A 93 -2.84 -5.81 12.15
C ASN A 93 -4.15 -6.42 11.66
N ILE A 94 -4.03 -7.48 10.86
CA ILE A 94 -5.19 -8.17 10.29
C ILE A 94 -5.70 -9.18 11.31
N LYS A 95 -7.01 -9.19 11.50
CA LYS A 95 -7.64 -10.07 12.48
C LYS A 95 -8.45 -11.19 11.86
#